data_006373515885357dc28358b56407519d
#
_entry.id   006373515885357dc28358b56407519d
#
_cell.length_a   1.000
_cell.length_b   1.000
_cell.length_c   1.000
_cell.angle_alpha   90.00
_cell.angle_beta   90.00
_cell.angle_gamma   90.00
#
_symmetry.space_group_name_H-M   'P 1'
#
loop_
_entity.id
_entity.type
_entity.pdbx_description
1 polymer ?
#
loop_
_entity_poly.entity_id
_entity_poly.type
_entity_poly.pdbx_seq_one_letter_code
_entity_poly.pdbx_strand_id
1 'polypeptide(L)' 'MAYYLKKTKLKGRTYLSIDESFYNHDRRGTAHRCYKSLGSVETWKSKGIDDPISHFQKEVDALNQERNDAGTRKISDK' A
#
# COMPACT_ATOMS: atom_id res chain seq x y z
N MET A 1 -0.45 -10.32 7.09
CA MET A 1 -0.76 -8.90 6.99
C MET A 1 0.23 -8.20 6.10
N ALA A 2 -0.26 -7.42 5.17
CA ALA A 2 0.60 -6.74 4.21
C ALA A 2 -0.06 -5.49 3.69
N TYR A 3 0.76 -4.52 3.36
CA TYR A 3 0.29 -3.32 2.67
C TYR A 3 0.51 -3.49 1.18
N TYR A 4 -0.35 -2.90 0.40
CA TYR A 4 -0.18 -2.91 -1.04
C TYR A 4 -0.77 -1.64 -1.64
N LEU A 5 -0.26 -1.28 -2.79
CA LEU A 5 -0.73 -0.09 -3.51
C LEU A 5 -1.88 -0.49 -4.42
N LYS A 6 -3.03 0.08 -4.16
CA LYS A 6 -4.22 -0.18 -4.95
C LYS A 6 -4.41 0.93 -5.97
N LYS A 7 -4.68 0.54 -7.21
CA LYS A 7 -4.96 1.47 -8.28
C LYS A 7 -6.40 1.27 -8.74
N THR A 8 -7.16 2.35 -8.71
CA THR A 8 -8.56 2.30 -9.12
C THR A 8 -8.77 3.27 -10.27
N LYS A 9 -9.30 2.78 -11.36
CA LYS A 9 -9.59 3.62 -12.50
C LYS A 9 -11.08 3.97 -12.50
N LEU A 10 -11.37 5.26 -12.49
CA LEU A 10 -12.74 5.73 -12.44
C LEU A 10 -12.87 6.97 -13.32
N LYS A 11 -13.81 6.92 -14.26
CA LYS A 11 -14.11 8.04 -15.16
C LYS A 11 -12.85 8.58 -15.84
N GLY A 12 -11.99 7.70 -16.28
CA GLY A 12 -10.77 8.09 -16.99
C GLY A 12 -9.64 8.58 -16.13
N ARG A 13 -9.82 8.54 -14.82
CA ARG A 13 -8.77 8.96 -13.88
C ARG A 13 -8.33 7.78 -13.04
N THR A 14 -7.05 7.79 -12.69
CA THR A 14 -6.50 6.74 -11.84
C THR A 14 -6.34 7.27 -10.43
N TYR A 15 -6.95 6.58 -9.48
CA TYR A 15 -6.84 6.92 -8.08
C TYR A 15 -5.96 5.90 -7.37
N LEU A 16 -5.19 6.37 -6.42
CA LEU A 16 -4.29 5.51 -5.66
C LEU A 16 -4.71 5.45 -4.21
N SER A 17 -4.47 4.32 -3.61
CA SER A 17 -4.66 4.17 -2.17
C SER A 17 -3.76 3.05 -1.66
N ILE A 18 -3.45 3.12 -0.38
CA ILE A 18 -2.67 2.06 0.26
C ILE A 18 -3.65 1.28 1.13
N ASP A 19 -3.79 0.01 0.83
CA ASP A 19 -4.67 -0.86 1.57
C ASP A 19 -3.86 -1.86 2.37
N GLU A 20 -4.45 -2.33 3.44
CA GLU A 20 -3.84 -3.35 4.28
C GLU A 20 -4.69 -4.61 4.19
N SER A 21 -4.05 -5.74 3.94
CA SER A 21 -4.74 -7.03 3.96
C SER A 21 -4.38 -7.75 5.26
N PHE A 22 -5.33 -8.43 5.83
CA PHE A 22 -5.11 -9.17 7.06
C PHE A 22 -6.07 -10.34 7.11
N TYR A 23 -5.69 -11.37 7.90
CA TYR A 23 -6.53 -12.53 8.05
C TYR A 23 -7.57 -12.27 9.14
N ASN A 24 -8.81 -12.54 8.82
CA ASN A 24 -9.89 -12.37 9.77
C ASN A 24 -10.34 -13.74 10.26
N HIS A 25 -10.05 -14.05 11.51
CA HIS A 25 -10.37 -15.35 12.08
C HIS A 25 -11.87 -15.60 12.16
N ASP A 26 -12.63 -14.57 12.42
CA ASP A 26 -14.08 -14.70 12.54
C ASP A 26 -14.71 -15.09 11.20
N ARG A 27 -14.18 -14.58 10.13
CA ARG A 27 -14.72 -14.85 8.79
C ARG A 27 -13.95 -15.93 8.06
N ARG A 28 -12.85 -16.35 8.61
CA ARG A 28 -11.98 -17.36 8.01
C ARG A 28 -11.55 -17.00 6.62
N GLY A 29 -11.12 -15.76 6.46
CA GLY A 29 -10.69 -15.29 5.16
C GLY A 29 -9.86 -14.05 5.27
N THR A 30 -9.40 -13.59 4.13
CA THR A 30 -8.62 -12.37 4.08
C THR A 30 -9.55 -11.17 4.02
N ALA A 31 -9.31 -10.21 4.87
CA ALA A 31 -10.05 -8.96 4.86
C ALA A 31 -9.11 -7.84 4.42
N HIS A 32 -9.70 -6.74 3.98
CA HIS A 32 -8.94 -5.59 3.51
C HIS A 32 -9.44 -4.34 4.19
N ARG A 33 -8.53 -3.42 4.43
CA ARG A 33 -8.87 -2.15 5.03
C ARG A 33 -8.05 -1.06 4.39
N CYS A 34 -8.68 0.08 4.14
CA CYS A 34 -7.97 1.21 3.57
C CYS A 34 -7.08 1.83 4.65
N TYR A 35 -5.79 1.84 4.39
CA TYR A 35 -4.84 2.45 5.30
C TYR A 35 -4.71 3.95 5.03
N LYS A 36 -4.58 4.31 3.76
CA LYS A 36 -4.38 5.71 3.38
C LYS A 36 -4.93 5.94 1.99
N SER A 37 -5.66 7.03 1.83
CA SER A 37 -6.17 7.42 0.53
C SER A 37 -5.25 8.47 -0.07
N LEU A 38 -4.77 8.22 -1.28
CA LEU A 38 -3.79 9.11 -1.92
C LEU A 38 -4.43 10.06 -2.92
N GLY A 39 -5.60 9.72 -3.44
CA GLY A 39 -6.26 10.55 -4.43
C GLY A 39 -5.82 10.20 -5.83
N SER A 40 -6.05 11.13 -6.76
CA SER A 40 -5.77 10.84 -8.16
C SER A 40 -4.29 11.01 -8.48
N VAL A 41 -3.83 10.23 -9.45
CA VAL A 41 -2.46 10.32 -9.93
C VAL A 41 -2.16 11.71 -10.48
N GLU A 42 -3.15 12.29 -11.15
CA GLU A 42 -2.97 13.61 -11.76
C GLU A 42 -2.66 14.68 -10.72
N THR A 43 -3.27 14.58 -9.56
CA THR A 43 -3.01 15.53 -8.48
C THR A 43 -1.54 15.51 -8.09
N TRP A 44 -0.96 14.32 -7.99
CA TRP A 44 0.43 14.18 -7.61
C TRP A 44 1.38 14.64 -8.71
N LYS A 45 1.00 14.40 -9.96
CA LYS A 45 1.80 14.89 -11.08
C LYS A 45 1.84 16.41 -11.09
N SER A 46 0.72 17.03 -10.75
CA SER A 46 0.64 18.49 -10.63
C SER A 46 1.56 19.01 -9.54
N LYS A 47 1.82 18.21 -8.54
CA LYS A 47 2.68 18.61 -7.43
C LYS A 47 4.16 18.39 -7.74
N GLY A 48 4.47 17.89 -8.91
CA GLY A 48 5.85 17.68 -9.31
C GLY A 48 6.34 16.26 -9.26
N ILE A 49 5.46 15.32 -8.97
CA ILE A 49 5.80 13.90 -8.92
C ILE A 49 5.47 13.28 -10.26
N ASP A 50 6.50 12.96 -11.04
CA ASP A 50 6.30 12.40 -12.36
C ASP A 50 5.68 11.01 -12.33
N ASP A 51 6.06 10.22 -11.35
CA ASP A 51 5.60 8.85 -11.26
C ASP A 51 5.07 8.55 -9.85
N PRO A 52 3.82 8.97 -9.58
CA PRO A 52 3.26 8.75 -8.26
C PRO A 52 3.14 7.27 -7.90
N ILE A 53 2.91 6.43 -8.90
CA ILE A 53 2.77 4.99 -8.65
C ILE A 53 4.07 4.44 -8.07
N SER A 54 5.18 4.74 -8.71
CA SER A 54 6.48 4.28 -8.25
C SER A 54 6.83 4.92 -6.90
N HIS A 55 6.50 6.20 -6.76
CA HIS A 55 6.76 6.92 -5.53
C HIS A 55 6.08 6.26 -4.33
N PHE A 56 4.80 5.97 -4.48
CA PHE A 56 4.05 5.36 -3.38
C PHE A 56 4.30 3.88 -3.23
N GLN A 57 4.75 3.23 -4.32
CA GLN A 57 5.15 1.83 -4.21
C GLN A 57 6.33 1.69 -3.25
N LYS A 58 7.26 2.64 -3.31
CA LYS A 58 8.39 2.63 -2.38
C LYS A 58 7.92 2.82 -0.94
N GLU A 59 6.91 3.67 -0.77
CA GLU A 59 6.35 3.89 0.56
C GLU A 59 5.69 2.61 1.09
N VAL A 60 4.95 1.92 0.24
CA VAL A 60 4.32 0.65 0.61
C VAL A 60 5.39 -0.37 0.97
N ASP A 61 6.45 -0.44 0.18
CA ASP A 61 7.54 -1.36 0.48
C ASP A 61 8.17 -1.06 1.83
N ALA A 62 8.33 0.22 2.13
CA ALA A 62 8.89 0.62 3.42
C ALA A 62 7.97 0.21 4.57
N LEU A 63 6.66 0.37 4.38
CA LEU A 63 5.71 -0.03 5.40
C LEU A 63 5.77 -1.53 5.66
N ASN A 64 5.85 -2.31 4.58
CA ASN A 64 5.94 -3.76 4.71
C ASN A 64 7.25 -4.18 5.39
N GLN A 65 8.32 -3.50 5.07
CA GLN A 65 9.60 -3.81 5.65
C GLN A 65 9.62 -3.50 7.15
N GLU A 66 9.01 -2.40 7.53
CA GLU A 66 8.90 -2.04 8.93
C GLU A 66 8.13 -3.09 9.71
N ARG A 67 7.03 -3.57 9.13
CA ARG A 67 6.24 -4.60 9.79
C ARG A 67 7.02 -5.89 9.96
N ASN A 68 7.79 -6.25 8.94
CA ASN A 68 8.61 -7.45 9.03
C ASN A 68 9.65 -7.34 10.12
N ASP A 69 10.27 -6.17 10.24
CA ASP A 69 11.25 -5.95 11.28
C ASP A 69 10.63 -6.04 12.67
N ALA A 70 9.43 -5.52 12.79
CA ALA A 70 8.73 -5.54 14.08
C ALA A 70 8.21 -6.92 14.42
N GLY A 71 7.88 -7.71 13.40
CA GLY A 71 7.26 -9.01 13.61
C GLY A 71 8.21 -10.17 13.65
N THR A 72 9.45 -9.95 13.23
CA THR A 72 10.34 -11.09 13.07
C THR A 72 11.61 -10.95 13.78
N ARG A 73 12.04 -11.47 13.92
CA ARG A 73 13.28 -11.36 14.18
C ARG A 73 14.14 -12.05 13.31
N LYS A 74 14.53 -12.25 12.65
CA LYS A 74 15.00 -12.80 11.86
C LYS A 74 15.85 -13.26 11.51
N ILE A 75 16.03 -13.60 11.62
CA ILE A 75 16.69 -13.99 11.29
C ILE A 75 17.31 -14.05 10.29
N SER A 76 17.84 -13.98 10.25
CA SER A 76 18.42 -14.04 9.58
C SER A 76 19.15 -14.08 9.05
N ASP A 77 19.40 -14.24 9.08
CA ASP A 77 19.98 -14.24 8.64
C ASP A 77 20.53 -14.24 8.16
N LYS A 78 20.74 -14.17 8.19
CA LYS A 78 21.19 -14.13 7.72
C LYS A 78 21.56 -13.97 7.46
#